data_cd28515813d2068d2b2d9eec5585c2b3
#
_entry.id   cd28515813d2068d2b2d9eec5585c2b3
#
_cell.length_a   1.000
_cell.length_b   1.000
_cell.length_c   1.000
_cell.angle_alpha   90.00
_cell.angle_beta   90.00
_cell.angle_gamma   90.00
#
_symmetry.space_group_name_H-M   'P 1'
#
loop_
_entity.id
_entity.type
_entity.pdbx_description
1 polymer ?
#
loop_
_entity_poly.entity_id
_entity_poly.type
_entity_poly.pdbx_seq_one_letter_code
_entity_poly.pdbx_strand_id
1 'polypeptide(L)'
;MSNLVIEWPHFEKDEQTCLRCAETGKEISVVAEQIAESCAPKGVHIEFKETKLGEEDIPKSNSILFNGTPIEEVLPNAQASTSHCGSCSELTGKETYCRTLEYDGETYAAIPGSLIRKAACSVAKCCDA
;
A
#
# COMPACT_ATOMS: atom_id res chain seq x y z
N MET A 1 -8.35 15.82 17.75
CA MET A 1 -8.21 14.45 17.25
C MET A 1 -7.52 14.42 15.91
N SER A 2 -6.62 13.48 15.72
CA SER A 2 -5.94 13.29 14.45
C SER A 2 -6.52 12.07 13.74
N ASN A 3 -6.48 12.11 12.42
CA ASN A 3 -6.93 10.97 11.60
C ASN A 3 -5.77 10.54 10.70
N LEU A 4 -5.64 9.24 10.52
CA LEU A 4 -4.74 8.66 9.52
C LEU A 4 -5.59 7.94 8.49
N VAL A 5 -5.53 8.38 7.25
CA VAL A 5 -6.19 7.71 6.14
C VAL A 5 -5.11 6.95 5.36
N ILE A 6 -5.25 5.63 5.31
CA ILE A 6 -4.39 4.78 4.52
C ILE A 6 -5.15 4.45 3.24
N GLU A 7 -4.69 5.00 2.12
CA GLU A 7 -5.31 4.77 0.82
C GLU A 7 -4.49 3.77 0.01
N TRP A 8 -5.19 2.82 -0.63
CA TRP A 8 -4.56 1.78 -1.43
C TRP A 8 -5.12 1.79 -2.84
N PRO A 9 -4.52 2.56 -3.77
CA PRO A 9 -4.87 2.47 -5.18
C PRO A 9 -4.35 1.15 -5.77
N HIS A 10 -5.24 0.40 -6.42
CA HIS A 10 -4.86 -0.86 -7.05
C HIS A 10 -5.67 -1.12 -8.30
N PHE A 11 -5.08 -1.88 -9.22
CA PHE A 11 -5.75 -2.26 -10.45
C PHE A 11 -6.74 -3.40 -10.17
N GLU A 12 -7.96 -3.24 -10.72
CA GLU A 12 -8.98 -4.27 -10.65
C GLU A 12 -9.67 -4.37 -12.01
N LYS A 13 -9.88 -5.60 -12.48
CA LYS A 13 -10.59 -5.87 -13.74
C LYS A 13 -11.57 -7.01 -13.49
N ASP A 14 -12.83 -6.81 -13.90
CA ASP A 14 -13.90 -7.80 -13.73
C ASP A 14 -13.99 -8.33 -12.29
N GLU A 15 -13.87 -7.43 -11.31
CA GLU A 15 -13.89 -7.72 -9.89
C GLU A 15 -12.72 -8.58 -9.42
N GLN A 16 -11.64 -8.65 -10.21
CA GLN A 16 -10.44 -9.39 -9.86
C GLN A 16 -9.25 -8.45 -9.68
N THR A 17 -8.49 -8.70 -8.62
CA THR A 17 -7.27 -7.98 -8.31
C THR A 17 -6.10 -8.95 -8.47
N CYS A 18 -4.97 -8.50 -9.01
CA CYS A 18 -3.81 -9.37 -9.18
C CYS A 18 -3.27 -9.80 -7.80
N LEU A 19 -2.55 -10.94 -7.76
CA LEU A 19 -2.04 -11.50 -6.51
C LEU A 19 -1.15 -10.53 -5.75
N ARG A 20 -0.30 -9.79 -6.45
CA ARG A 20 0.58 -8.80 -5.85
C ARG A 20 -0.19 -7.73 -5.07
N CYS A 21 -1.24 -7.18 -5.71
CA CYS A 21 -2.08 -6.17 -5.06
C CYS A 21 -2.91 -6.79 -3.94
N ALA A 22 -3.44 -8.00 -4.14
CA ALA A 22 -4.24 -8.68 -3.13
C ALA A 22 -3.43 -8.92 -1.84
N GLU A 23 -2.17 -9.32 -1.96
CA GLU A 23 -1.31 -9.52 -0.80
C GLU A 23 -1.03 -8.21 -0.07
N THR A 24 -0.75 -7.14 -0.82
CA THR A 24 -0.53 -5.82 -0.24
C THR A 24 -1.78 -5.35 0.50
N GLY A 25 -2.95 -5.49 -0.12
CA GLY A 25 -4.21 -5.08 0.52
C GLY A 25 -4.49 -5.84 1.80
N LYS A 26 -4.20 -7.13 1.83
CA LYS A 26 -4.37 -7.95 3.02
C LYS A 26 -3.45 -7.46 4.16
N GLU A 27 -2.20 -7.16 3.84
CA GLU A 27 -1.25 -6.64 4.82
C GLU A 27 -1.69 -5.29 5.37
N ILE A 28 -2.20 -4.39 4.51
CA ILE A 28 -2.71 -3.09 4.96
C ILE A 28 -3.87 -3.27 5.94
N SER A 29 -4.79 -4.18 5.63
CA SER A 29 -5.96 -4.44 6.47
C SER A 29 -5.54 -4.92 7.86
N VAL A 30 -4.60 -5.86 7.94
CA VAL A 30 -4.10 -6.39 9.21
C VAL A 30 -3.40 -5.29 10.01
N VAL A 31 -2.54 -4.52 9.37
CA VAL A 31 -1.80 -3.44 10.04
C VAL A 31 -2.76 -2.36 10.52
N ALA A 32 -3.74 -1.98 9.70
CA ALA A 32 -4.72 -0.96 10.08
C ALA A 32 -5.48 -1.35 11.36
N GLU A 33 -5.87 -2.62 11.48
CA GLU A 33 -6.52 -3.10 12.70
C GLU A 33 -5.60 -3.04 13.91
N GLN A 34 -4.33 -3.45 13.74
CA GLN A 34 -3.37 -3.46 14.83
C GLN A 34 -3.07 -2.04 15.34
N ILE A 35 -2.82 -1.11 14.43
CA ILE A 35 -2.49 0.26 14.85
C ILE A 35 -3.72 1.02 15.34
N ALA A 36 -4.91 0.67 14.86
CA ALA A 36 -6.14 1.28 15.35
C ALA A 36 -6.31 1.03 16.85
N GLU A 37 -6.03 -0.19 17.31
CA GLU A 37 -6.07 -0.49 18.74
C GLU A 37 -5.04 0.30 19.54
N SER A 38 -3.84 0.47 19.00
CA SER A 38 -2.77 1.22 19.67
C SER A 38 -3.04 2.72 19.68
N CYS A 39 -3.70 3.22 18.66
CA CYS A 39 -3.89 4.66 18.46
C CYS A 39 -5.19 5.21 19.04
N ALA A 40 -6.21 4.38 19.21
CA ALA A 40 -7.50 4.80 19.76
C ALA A 40 -7.37 5.49 21.12
N PRO A 41 -6.59 4.98 22.10
CA PRO A 41 -6.41 5.66 23.38
C PRO A 41 -5.72 7.02 23.27
N LYS A 42 -5.04 7.25 22.16
CA LYS A 42 -4.34 8.53 21.91
C LYS A 42 -5.17 9.51 21.08
N GLY A 43 -6.42 9.15 20.80
CA GLY A 43 -7.32 10.01 20.05
C GLY A 43 -7.08 10.03 18.54
N VAL A 44 -6.39 9.04 18.01
CA VAL A 44 -6.11 8.93 16.57
C VAL A 44 -7.04 7.89 15.94
N HIS A 45 -7.75 8.31 14.91
CA HIS A 45 -8.65 7.43 14.16
C HIS A 45 -7.94 6.93 12.91
N ILE A 46 -7.99 5.63 12.67
CA ILE A 46 -7.37 5.00 11.50
C ILE A 46 -8.47 4.60 10.51
N GLU A 47 -8.34 5.03 9.27
CA GLU A 47 -9.28 4.71 8.20
C GLU A 47 -8.53 4.05 7.03
N PHE A 48 -9.08 2.98 6.50
CA PHE A 48 -8.54 2.31 5.31
C PHE A 48 -9.46 2.59 4.14
N LYS A 49 -8.90 3.16 3.07
CA LYS A 49 -9.63 3.50 1.85
C LYS A 49 -9.04 2.75 0.67
N GLU A 50 -9.90 2.08 -0.09
CA GLU A 50 -9.50 1.34 -1.28
C GLU A 50 -9.93 2.13 -2.52
N THR A 51 -9.01 2.29 -3.49
CA THR A 51 -9.28 2.97 -4.74
C THR A 51 -9.03 2.02 -5.91
N LYS A 52 -10.05 1.78 -6.72
CA LYS A 52 -9.94 0.86 -7.86
C LYS A 52 -9.48 1.62 -9.09
N LEU A 53 -8.47 1.09 -9.77
CA LEU A 53 -7.89 1.69 -10.95
C LEU A 53 -8.21 0.87 -12.20
N GLY A 54 -8.34 1.54 -13.35
CA GLY A 54 -8.47 0.88 -14.64
C GLY A 54 -7.11 0.54 -15.26
N GLU A 55 -7.12 -0.08 -16.43
CA GLU A 55 -5.87 -0.47 -17.12
C GLU A 55 -4.94 0.71 -17.40
N GLU A 56 -5.48 1.88 -17.65
CA GLU A 56 -4.70 3.10 -17.91
C GLU A 56 -3.83 3.50 -16.73
N ASP A 57 -4.26 3.14 -15.53
CA ASP A 57 -3.60 3.55 -14.30
C ASP A 57 -2.81 2.43 -13.62
N ILE A 58 -2.57 1.31 -14.33
CA ILE A 58 -1.79 0.20 -13.77
C ILE A 58 -0.45 0.65 -13.18
N PRO A 59 0.30 1.57 -13.79
CA PRO A 59 1.55 2.04 -13.18
C PRO A 59 1.40 2.67 -11.81
N LYS A 60 0.17 3.09 -11.46
CA LYS A 60 -0.14 3.64 -10.14
C LYS A 60 -0.63 2.57 -9.17
N SER A 61 -0.84 1.34 -9.65
CA SER A 61 -1.34 0.23 -8.87
C SER A 61 -0.34 -0.21 -7.80
N ASN A 62 -0.86 -0.80 -6.73
CA ASN A 62 -0.07 -1.31 -5.61
C ASN A 62 0.74 -0.22 -4.90
N SER A 63 0.23 1.01 -4.89
CA SER A 63 0.80 2.07 -4.07
C SER A 63 0.03 2.17 -2.75
N ILE A 64 0.62 2.84 -1.78
CA ILE A 64 0.00 3.08 -0.47
C ILE A 64 0.23 4.53 -0.11
N LEU A 65 -0.85 5.24 0.22
CA LEU A 65 -0.79 6.64 0.59
C LEU A 65 -1.20 6.82 2.05
N PHE A 66 -0.45 7.62 2.78
CA PHE A 66 -0.74 7.93 4.18
C PHE A 66 -1.07 9.42 4.27
N ASN A 67 -2.35 9.75 4.42
CA ASN A 67 -2.84 11.14 4.36
C ASN A 67 -2.40 11.83 3.07
N GLY A 68 -2.43 11.08 1.95
CA GLY A 68 -2.06 11.59 0.64
C GLY A 68 -0.57 11.52 0.31
N THR A 69 0.27 11.09 1.25
CA THR A 69 1.71 10.98 1.01
C THR A 69 2.09 9.53 0.70
N PRO A 70 2.73 9.26 -0.46
CA PRO A 70 3.13 7.91 -0.81
C PRO A 70 4.14 7.31 0.17
N ILE A 71 4.07 5.99 0.35
CA ILE A 71 4.95 5.28 1.28
C ILE A 71 6.43 5.51 0.99
N GLU A 72 6.80 5.64 -0.30
CA GLU A 72 8.19 5.88 -0.68
C GLU A 72 8.68 7.28 -0.30
N GLU A 73 7.76 8.19 0.00
CA GLU A 73 8.13 9.51 0.53
C GLU A 73 8.11 9.53 2.04
N VAL A 74 7.33 8.65 2.67
CA VAL A 74 7.25 8.56 4.13
C VAL A 74 8.49 7.87 4.71
N LEU A 75 8.94 6.78 4.07
CA LEU A 75 10.08 6.02 4.56
C LEU A 75 11.39 6.54 3.98
N PRO A 76 12.43 6.76 4.81
CA PRO A 76 13.75 7.07 4.29
C PRO A 76 14.31 5.86 3.53
N ASN A 77 15.12 6.10 2.51
CA ASN A 77 15.73 5.05 1.68
C ASN A 77 14.74 4.20 0.89
N ALA A 78 13.52 4.71 0.69
CA ALA A 78 12.50 4.04 -0.11
C ALA A 78 12.28 4.79 -1.42
N GLN A 79 12.00 4.04 -2.48
CA GLN A 79 11.65 4.62 -3.77
C GLN A 79 10.73 3.70 -4.54
N ALA A 80 9.93 4.28 -5.43
CA ALA A 80 9.04 3.52 -6.29
C ALA A 80 9.81 2.98 -7.51
N SER A 81 9.44 1.78 -7.92
CA SER A 81 9.98 1.15 -9.12
C SER A 81 8.87 0.38 -9.81
N THR A 82 9.16 -0.33 -10.88
CA THR A 82 8.20 -1.18 -11.57
C THR A 82 8.84 -2.50 -11.94
N SER A 83 8.04 -3.57 -12.01
CA SER A 83 8.50 -4.86 -12.50
C SER A 83 7.35 -5.58 -13.19
N HIS A 84 7.69 -6.55 -14.03
CA HIS A 84 6.69 -7.36 -14.73
C HIS A 84 5.77 -8.05 -13.72
N CYS A 85 4.48 -7.95 -13.96
CA CYS A 85 3.47 -8.56 -13.11
C CYS A 85 2.72 -9.63 -13.89
N GLY A 86 3.01 -10.91 -13.61
CA GLY A 86 2.36 -12.02 -14.26
C GLY A 86 0.85 -12.04 -14.03
N SER A 87 0.41 -11.76 -12.80
CA SER A 87 -1.01 -11.73 -12.46
C SER A 87 -1.77 -10.66 -13.22
N CYS A 88 -1.23 -9.45 -13.32
CA CYS A 88 -1.86 -8.40 -14.09
C CYS A 88 -1.81 -8.71 -15.59
N SER A 89 -0.72 -9.33 -16.06
CA SER A 89 -0.60 -9.74 -17.46
C SER A 89 -1.68 -10.76 -17.84
N GLU A 90 -2.01 -11.68 -16.94
CA GLU A 90 -3.09 -12.64 -17.16
C GLU A 90 -4.45 -11.92 -17.22
N LEU A 91 -4.67 -10.93 -16.36
CA LEU A 91 -5.93 -10.19 -16.33
C LEU A 91 -6.12 -9.32 -17.56
N THR A 92 -5.05 -8.70 -18.07
CA THR A 92 -5.14 -7.78 -19.21
C THR A 92 -4.96 -8.48 -20.55
N GLY A 93 -4.38 -9.68 -20.58
CA GLY A 93 -4.07 -10.41 -21.81
C GLY A 93 -2.84 -9.89 -22.54
N LYS A 94 -2.03 -9.04 -21.90
CA LYS A 94 -0.81 -8.48 -22.46
C LYS A 94 0.23 -8.30 -21.36
N GLU A 95 1.50 -8.14 -21.73
CA GLU A 95 2.56 -7.90 -20.74
C GLU A 95 2.26 -6.63 -19.97
N THR A 96 2.28 -6.74 -18.65
CA THR A 96 1.92 -5.63 -17.76
C THR A 96 2.96 -5.49 -16.66
N TYR A 97 3.33 -4.24 -16.37
CA TYR A 97 4.28 -3.89 -15.33
C TYR A 97 3.56 -3.15 -14.23
N CYS A 98 3.76 -3.59 -13.00
CA CYS A 98 3.14 -2.99 -11.83
C CYS A 98 4.19 -2.36 -10.93
N ARG A 99 3.73 -1.42 -10.10
CA ARG A 99 4.59 -0.72 -9.16
C ARG A 99 5.16 -1.66 -8.11
N THR A 100 6.44 -1.46 -7.79
CA THR A 100 7.11 -2.13 -6.69
C THR A 100 7.69 -1.08 -5.76
N LEU A 101 8.05 -1.50 -4.54
CA LEU A 101 8.72 -0.63 -3.59
C LEU A 101 10.14 -1.13 -3.39
N GLU A 102 11.11 -0.24 -3.57
CA GLU A 102 12.49 -0.52 -3.20
C GLU A 102 12.75 0.13 -1.85
N TYR A 103 13.27 -0.63 -0.91
CA TYR A 103 13.57 -0.15 0.42
C TYR A 103 14.87 -0.76 0.91
N ASP A 104 15.81 0.11 1.25
CA ASP A 104 17.11 -0.28 1.81
C ASP A 104 17.82 -1.34 0.96
N GLY A 105 17.76 -1.20 -0.37
CA GLY A 105 18.42 -2.09 -1.31
C GLY A 105 17.63 -3.33 -1.70
N GLU A 106 16.44 -3.54 -1.14
CA GLU A 106 15.59 -4.67 -1.49
C GLU A 106 14.36 -4.21 -2.25
N THR A 107 13.89 -5.04 -3.18
CA THR A 107 12.69 -4.75 -3.98
C THR A 107 11.54 -5.63 -3.52
N TYR A 108 10.41 -4.99 -3.23
CA TYR A 108 9.20 -5.68 -2.78
C TYR A 108 8.10 -5.54 -3.82
N ALA A 109 7.65 -6.67 -4.37
CA ALA A 109 6.51 -6.71 -5.28
C ALA A 109 5.20 -6.57 -4.49
N ALA A 110 5.09 -7.27 -3.38
CA ALA A 110 4.02 -7.08 -2.41
C ALA A 110 4.64 -6.40 -1.19
N ILE A 111 4.03 -5.31 -0.73
CA ILE A 111 4.62 -4.52 0.37
C ILE A 111 4.35 -5.21 1.70
N PRO A 112 5.39 -5.56 2.47
CA PRO A 112 5.20 -6.26 3.74
C PRO A 112 4.58 -5.38 4.81
N GLY A 113 3.79 -6.01 5.69
CA GLY A 113 3.10 -5.31 6.77
C GLY A 113 4.03 -4.54 7.69
N SER A 114 5.26 -5.02 7.89
CA SER A 114 6.24 -4.33 8.72
C SER A 114 6.58 -2.94 8.19
N LEU A 115 6.70 -2.79 6.87
CA LEU A 115 6.97 -1.48 6.26
C LEU A 115 5.74 -0.59 6.28
N ILE A 116 4.56 -1.17 6.08
CA ILE A 116 3.29 -0.43 6.16
C ILE A 116 3.13 0.13 7.57
N ARG A 117 3.37 -0.68 8.58
CA ARG A 117 3.28 -0.26 9.98
C ARG A 117 4.27 0.84 10.31
N LYS A 118 5.50 0.69 9.84
CA LYS A 118 6.55 1.68 10.06
C LYS A 118 6.15 3.04 9.47
N ALA A 119 5.64 3.04 8.24
CA ALA A 119 5.19 4.27 7.61
C ALA A 119 3.98 4.88 8.33
N ALA A 120 2.98 4.05 8.65
CA ALA A 120 1.79 4.51 9.34
C ALA A 120 2.12 5.12 10.70
N CYS A 121 2.96 4.48 11.49
CA CYS A 121 3.36 4.99 12.79
C CYS A 121 4.18 6.27 12.69
N SER A 122 4.98 6.40 11.64
CA SER A 122 5.75 7.61 11.37
C SER A 122 4.84 8.81 11.09
N VAL A 123 3.76 8.61 10.36
CA VAL A 123 2.82 9.68 10.02
C VAL A 123 1.87 9.98 11.17
N ALA A 124 1.28 8.96 11.76
CA ALA A 124 0.28 9.13 12.83
C ALA A 124 0.90 9.49 14.19
N LYS A 125 2.13 9.04 14.44
CA LYS A 125 2.85 9.29 15.69
C LYS A 125 2.13 8.78 16.93
N CYS A 126 1.33 7.74 16.76
CA CYS A 126 0.56 7.13 17.87
C CYS A 126 0.99 5.71 18.17
N CYS A 127 2.00 5.20 17.48
CA CYS A 127 2.52 3.85 17.66
C CYS A 127 4.01 3.82 17.33
N ASP A 128 4.66 2.75 17.77
CA ASP A 128 6.06 2.48 17.44
C ASP A 128 6.14 1.29 16.49
N ALA A 129 7.08 1.35 15.55
CA ALA A 129 7.28 0.29 14.59
C ALA A 129 8.55 -0.50 14.88
#